data_2b2f9cc5733714c24a42b6600ac0358d
#
_entry.id   2b2f9cc5733714c24a42b6600ac0358d
#
_cell.length_a   1.000
_cell.length_b   1.000
_cell.length_c   1.000
_cell.angle_alpha   90.00
_cell.angle_beta   90.00
_cell.angle_gamma   90.00
#
_symmetry.space_group_name_H-M   'P 1'
#
loop_
_entity.id
_entity.type
_entity.pdbx_description
1 polymer ?
#
loop_
_entity_poly.entity_id
_entity_poly.type
_entity_poly.pdbx_seq_one_letter_code
_entity_poly.pdbx_strand_id
1 'polypeptide(L)'
;MIRTESGPAGAALTRRSFTGLFAFALVAGLSALASADASAQASGAAQKIADHFASVKTMMGEFVQFGPRGEQTGGKFYINRPGKIRFNYEDPSPMRVIADGKSVVIGNRKLKTWDIYPLSKTPLNLLLGEKIDLSAKMVRAVREEADLTTIVLGDKNMFGDSTITMMFDPKTYDLRQWTITDAQGKDTSVMIFNVQTGVSLDDKVFAIPYDEVRSRGSSK
;
A
#
# COMPACT_ATOMS: atom_id res chain seq x y z
N MET A 1 58.91 30.53 -27.23
CA MET A 1 58.88 30.98 -28.63
C MET A 1 57.42 31.31 -28.93
N ILE A 2 57.09 32.59 -28.85
CA ILE A 2 56.91 33.52 -29.98
C ILE A 2 55.56 33.21 -30.68
N ARG A 3 54.57 34.04 -30.76
CA ARG A 3 54.23 35.46 -30.83
C ARG A 3 52.77 35.53 -31.26
N THR A 4 51.89 36.30 -30.60
CA THR A 4 51.41 37.64 -30.99
C THR A 4 50.85 37.68 -32.43
N GLU A 5 49.76 38.29 -32.78
CA GLU A 5 49.21 39.63 -32.59
C GLU A 5 47.78 39.68 -33.14
N SER A 6 46.93 40.36 -32.60
CA SER A 6 46.41 41.73 -32.70
C SER A 6 45.30 41.94 -33.69
N GLY A 7 44.26 42.61 -33.20
CA GLY A 7 43.08 43.17 -33.86
C GLY A 7 43.43 44.32 -34.86
N PRO A 8 42.60 45.31 -35.18
CA PRO A 8 41.50 45.94 -34.49
C PRO A 8 40.35 46.50 -35.37
N ALA A 9 39.45 47.19 -34.77
CA ALA A 9 38.65 48.38 -35.20
C ALA A 9 37.63 48.16 -36.34
N GLY A 10 36.42 48.68 -36.34
CA GLY A 10 35.82 49.87 -35.79
C GLY A 10 34.81 50.42 -36.81
N ALA A 11 33.96 51.30 -36.37
CA ALA A 11 33.02 52.20 -37.05
C ALA A 11 31.56 51.73 -37.06
N ALA A 12 30.74 52.27 -36.26
CA ALA A 12 30.15 53.61 -36.19
C ALA A 12 28.82 53.78 -36.99
N LEU A 13 27.76 53.97 -36.19
CA LEU A 13 26.63 54.87 -36.38
C LEU A 13 25.85 54.86 -37.70
N THR A 14 24.56 54.53 -37.58
CA THR A 14 23.54 55.52 -37.98
C THR A 14 22.17 55.23 -37.32
N ARG A 15 21.67 56.27 -36.69
CA ARG A 15 20.30 56.44 -36.17
C ARG A 15 19.33 56.49 -37.34
N ARG A 16 18.22 55.77 -37.29
CA ARG A 16 16.97 56.20 -37.88
C ARG A 16 15.82 55.74 -37.00
N SER A 17 15.17 56.73 -36.41
CA SER A 17 13.90 56.69 -35.73
C SER A 17 12.82 56.26 -36.72
N PHE A 18 12.03 55.28 -36.33
CA PHE A 18 10.68 55.10 -36.88
C PHE A 18 9.72 54.80 -35.74
N THR A 19 8.89 55.84 -35.52
CA THR A 19 7.73 55.80 -34.65
C THR A 19 6.67 54.94 -35.33
N GLY A 20 6.36 53.80 -34.73
CA GLY A 20 5.26 52.94 -35.17
C GLY A 20 4.47 52.49 -33.95
N LEU A 21 3.38 53.21 -33.70
CA LEU A 21 2.36 52.90 -32.72
C LEU A 21 1.63 51.64 -33.14
N PHE A 22 1.83 50.52 -32.47
CA PHE A 22 0.95 49.35 -32.58
C PHE A 22 0.45 48.94 -31.21
N ALA A 23 -0.84 49.13 -31.07
CA ALA A 23 -1.62 48.67 -29.94
C ALA A 23 -1.50 47.13 -29.80
N PHE A 24 -0.87 46.65 -28.73
CA PHE A 24 -0.93 45.22 -28.34
C PHE A 24 -2.10 45.06 -27.40
N ALA A 25 -3.17 44.49 -27.97
CA ALA A 25 -4.34 44.05 -27.21
C ALA A 25 -3.93 42.97 -26.22
N LEU A 26 -4.29 43.21 -24.98
CA LEU A 26 -4.22 42.29 -23.85
C LEU A 26 -5.12 41.07 -24.14
N VAL A 27 -4.54 39.93 -24.42
CA VAL A 27 -5.21 38.63 -24.30
C VAL A 27 -4.63 37.96 -23.08
N ALA A 28 -5.11 38.38 -21.91
CA ALA A 28 -5.04 37.58 -20.69
C ALA A 28 -6.26 36.65 -20.72
N GLY A 29 -6.07 35.46 -21.24
CA GLY A 29 -7.11 34.44 -21.36
C GLY A 29 -6.69 33.12 -20.74
N LEU A 30 -7.22 32.86 -19.56
CA LEU A 30 -7.64 31.55 -19.03
C LEU A 30 -6.74 30.32 -19.32
N SER A 31 -5.85 30.02 -18.41
CA SER A 31 -5.27 28.68 -18.25
C SER A 31 -5.28 28.31 -16.78
N ALA A 32 -6.44 28.18 -16.19
CA ALA A 32 -6.59 27.70 -14.82
C ALA A 32 -7.91 26.93 -14.70
N LEU A 33 -7.98 25.74 -15.26
CA LEU A 33 -9.05 24.75 -14.98
C LEU A 33 -8.67 23.39 -15.60
N ALA A 34 -7.70 22.70 -15.04
CA ALA A 34 -7.45 21.29 -15.40
C ALA A 34 -6.90 20.42 -14.25
N SER A 35 -7.08 20.85 -12.99
CA SER A 35 -6.54 20.08 -11.87
C SER A 35 -7.61 19.43 -10.98
N ALA A 36 -8.89 19.64 -11.25
CA ALA A 36 -9.98 19.15 -10.39
C ALA A 36 -10.50 17.75 -10.77
N ASP A 37 -10.25 17.30 -12.01
CA ASP A 37 -10.88 16.07 -12.50
C ASP A 37 -10.11 14.79 -12.18
N ALA A 38 -8.79 14.87 -11.92
CA ALA A 38 -7.96 13.70 -11.62
C ALA A 38 -8.30 13.09 -10.24
N SER A 39 -8.66 13.90 -9.26
CA SER A 39 -8.99 13.41 -7.90
C SER A 39 -10.37 12.75 -7.83
N ALA A 40 -11.34 13.22 -8.62
CA ALA A 40 -12.70 12.65 -8.64
C ALA A 40 -12.74 11.31 -9.39
N GLN A 41 -11.90 11.14 -10.41
CA GLN A 41 -11.83 9.91 -11.19
C GLN A 41 -11.08 8.80 -10.44
N ALA A 42 -10.03 9.14 -9.70
CA ALA A 42 -9.34 8.22 -8.79
C ALA A 42 -10.29 7.65 -7.72
N SER A 43 -11.27 8.44 -7.26
CA SER A 43 -12.28 7.98 -6.31
C SER A 43 -13.22 6.91 -6.85
N GLY A 44 -13.50 6.91 -8.16
CA GLY A 44 -14.44 5.99 -8.79
C GLY A 44 -13.92 4.56 -8.92
N ALA A 45 -12.65 4.38 -9.34
CA ALA A 45 -12.05 3.03 -9.42
C ALA A 45 -11.73 2.49 -8.01
N ALA A 46 -11.23 3.32 -7.11
CA ALA A 46 -11.02 2.94 -5.71
C ALA A 46 -12.33 2.49 -5.05
N GLN A 47 -13.46 3.16 -5.35
CA GLN A 47 -14.77 2.77 -4.83
C GLN A 47 -15.20 1.40 -5.36
N LYS A 48 -15.06 1.13 -6.66
CA LYS A 48 -15.38 -0.19 -7.24
C LYS A 48 -14.55 -1.31 -6.62
N ILE A 49 -13.26 -1.05 -6.39
CA ILE A 49 -12.38 -1.98 -5.68
C ILE A 49 -12.86 -2.20 -4.26
N ALA A 50 -13.23 -1.14 -3.53
CA ALA A 50 -13.72 -1.26 -2.16
C ALA A 50 -15.02 -2.05 -2.09
N ASP A 51 -15.94 -1.85 -3.04
CA ASP A 51 -17.20 -2.57 -3.13
C ASP A 51 -16.98 -4.06 -3.46
N HIS A 52 -16.12 -4.36 -4.44
CA HIS A 52 -15.75 -5.74 -4.75
C HIS A 52 -15.08 -6.40 -3.56
N PHE A 53 -14.09 -5.73 -2.96
CA PHE A 53 -13.42 -6.23 -1.77
C PHE A 53 -14.39 -6.51 -0.61
N ALA A 54 -15.40 -5.66 -0.40
CA ALA A 54 -16.42 -5.87 0.63
C ALA A 54 -17.30 -7.11 0.33
N SER A 55 -17.50 -7.46 -0.93
CA SER A 55 -18.29 -8.63 -1.35
C SER A 55 -17.58 -9.96 -1.07
N VAL A 56 -16.26 -9.99 -1.09
CA VAL A 56 -15.45 -11.19 -0.86
C VAL A 56 -15.21 -11.38 0.65
N LYS A 57 -16.00 -12.18 1.33
CA LYS A 57 -15.89 -12.41 2.79
C LYS A 57 -14.82 -13.44 3.14
N THR A 58 -14.75 -14.51 2.38
CA THR A 58 -13.80 -15.60 2.66
C THR A 58 -12.91 -15.84 1.45
N MET A 59 -11.65 -16.14 1.71
CA MET A 59 -10.71 -16.57 0.69
C MET A 59 -9.63 -17.48 1.29
N MET A 60 -9.10 -18.34 0.45
CA MET A 60 -7.90 -19.13 0.75
C MET A 60 -7.04 -19.27 -0.50
N GLY A 61 -5.78 -19.59 -0.33
CA GLY A 61 -4.84 -19.75 -1.42
C GLY A 61 -3.43 -19.95 -0.93
N GLU A 62 -2.49 -19.62 -1.79
CA GLU A 62 -1.06 -19.69 -1.53
C GLU A 62 -0.49 -18.27 -1.46
N PHE A 63 0.62 -18.12 -0.73
CA PHE A 63 1.29 -16.84 -0.62
C PHE A 63 2.81 -16.98 -0.69
N VAL A 64 3.45 -15.89 -1.11
CA VAL A 64 4.87 -15.63 -0.92
C VAL A 64 5.00 -14.34 -0.13
N GLN A 65 5.80 -14.37 0.92
CA GLN A 65 6.11 -13.22 1.76
C GLN A 65 7.57 -12.85 1.61
N PHE A 66 7.82 -11.55 1.46
CA PHE A 66 9.14 -10.94 1.51
C PHE A 66 9.23 -10.12 2.78
N GLY A 67 10.18 -10.44 3.63
CA GLY A 67 10.44 -9.73 4.87
C GLY A 67 11.36 -8.53 4.67
N PRO A 68 11.56 -7.73 5.75
CA PRO A 68 12.27 -6.44 5.66
C PRO A 68 13.78 -6.55 5.35
N ARG A 69 14.35 -7.75 5.40
CA ARG A 69 15.76 -8.00 5.03
C ARG A 69 15.88 -8.78 3.72
N GLY A 70 14.78 -8.91 2.95
CA GLY A 70 14.73 -9.67 1.72
C GLY A 70 14.56 -11.18 1.92
N GLU A 71 14.30 -11.65 3.16
CA GLU A 71 13.97 -13.05 3.40
C GLU A 71 12.65 -13.40 2.72
N GLN A 72 12.64 -14.53 2.03
CA GLN A 72 11.46 -15.06 1.36
C GLN A 72 10.93 -16.29 2.09
N THR A 73 9.63 -16.30 2.33
CA THR A 73 8.89 -17.43 2.87
C THR A 73 7.58 -17.59 2.13
N GLY A 74 6.92 -18.72 2.25
CA GLY A 74 5.65 -18.96 1.60
C GLY A 74 4.82 -19.98 2.34
N GLY A 75 3.65 -20.29 1.79
CA GLY A 75 2.73 -21.27 2.33
C GLY A 75 1.28 -21.03 1.92
N LYS A 76 0.36 -21.43 2.79
CA LYS A 76 -1.08 -21.29 2.57
C LYS A 76 -1.67 -20.24 3.50
N PHE A 77 -2.61 -19.47 2.97
CA PHE A 77 -3.36 -18.49 3.76
C PHE A 77 -4.85 -18.78 3.76
N TYR A 78 -5.52 -18.33 4.80
CA TYR A 78 -6.97 -18.40 5.00
C TYR A 78 -7.42 -17.05 5.57
N ILE A 79 -8.44 -16.47 4.97
CA ILE A 79 -9.06 -15.21 5.44
C ILE A 79 -10.56 -15.43 5.57
N ASN A 80 -11.12 -15.00 6.71
CA ASN A 80 -12.55 -14.89 6.93
C ASN A 80 -12.85 -13.53 7.56
N ARG A 81 -13.33 -12.59 6.75
CA ARG A 81 -13.62 -11.24 7.21
C ARG A 81 -14.99 -11.14 7.89
N PRO A 82 -15.08 -10.31 8.93
CA PRO A 82 -14.06 -9.42 9.44
C PRO A 82 -13.06 -10.12 10.39
N GLY A 83 -11.82 -9.62 10.36
CA GLY A 83 -10.85 -9.81 11.43
C GLY A 83 -10.07 -11.11 11.48
N LYS A 84 -10.42 -12.14 10.71
CA LYS A 84 -9.79 -13.45 10.83
C LYS A 84 -8.83 -13.72 9.67
N ILE A 85 -7.60 -14.11 10.02
CA ILE A 85 -6.57 -14.58 9.07
C ILE A 85 -5.71 -15.66 9.69
N ARG A 86 -5.24 -16.58 8.89
CA ARG A 86 -4.21 -17.54 9.24
C ARG A 86 -3.23 -17.71 8.11
N PHE A 87 -1.94 -17.69 8.45
CA PHE A 87 -0.85 -18.11 7.59
C PHE A 87 -0.22 -19.40 8.12
N ASN A 88 -0.19 -20.41 7.26
CA ASN A 88 0.55 -21.65 7.47
C ASN A 88 1.80 -21.61 6.61
N TYR A 89 2.91 -21.25 7.21
CA TYR A 89 4.20 -21.22 6.54
C TYR A 89 4.74 -22.62 6.31
N GLU A 90 5.33 -22.84 5.14
CA GLU A 90 6.01 -24.07 4.78
C GLU A 90 7.42 -24.13 5.37
N ASP A 91 7.96 -25.35 5.50
CA ASP A 91 9.34 -25.54 5.94
C ASP A 91 10.32 -24.88 4.93
N PRO A 92 11.43 -24.32 5.41
CA PRO A 92 11.95 -24.37 6.78
C PRO A 92 11.44 -23.26 7.72
N SER A 93 10.45 -22.47 7.34
CA SER A 93 9.95 -21.36 8.16
C SER A 93 9.24 -21.87 9.41
N PRO A 94 9.67 -21.43 10.61
CA PRO A 94 9.01 -21.82 11.85
C PRO A 94 7.79 -20.93 12.19
N MET A 95 7.47 -19.98 11.32
CA MET A 95 6.50 -18.93 11.60
C MET A 95 5.06 -19.45 11.61
N ARG A 96 4.23 -18.78 12.40
CA ARG A 96 2.76 -18.84 12.39
C ARG A 96 2.21 -17.46 12.58
N VAL A 97 1.17 -17.10 11.84
CA VAL A 97 0.40 -15.87 12.07
C VAL A 97 -1.07 -16.24 12.11
N ILE A 98 -1.75 -15.84 13.18
CA ILE A 98 -3.18 -16.12 13.36
C ILE A 98 -3.83 -14.85 13.92
N ALA A 99 -4.94 -14.41 13.32
CA ALA A 99 -5.83 -13.43 13.92
C ALA A 99 -7.25 -14.01 14.04
N ASP A 100 -7.90 -13.75 15.18
CA ASP A 100 -9.21 -14.30 15.55
C ASP A 100 -10.34 -13.25 15.52
N GLY A 101 -10.03 -12.04 15.06
CA GLY A 101 -10.94 -10.89 15.05
C GLY A 101 -10.69 -9.89 16.19
N LYS A 102 -9.94 -10.26 17.22
CA LYS A 102 -9.59 -9.39 18.38
C LYS A 102 -8.09 -9.19 18.47
N SER A 103 -7.36 -10.28 18.40
CA SER A 103 -5.91 -10.31 18.52
C SER A 103 -5.27 -10.87 17.27
N VAL A 104 -4.03 -10.48 17.02
CA VAL A 104 -3.13 -11.16 16.10
C VAL A 104 -1.94 -11.69 16.88
N VAL A 105 -1.58 -12.95 16.66
CA VAL A 105 -0.41 -13.60 17.23
C VAL A 105 0.59 -13.96 16.15
N ILE A 106 1.86 -13.75 16.46
CA ILE A 106 2.99 -14.17 15.64
C ILE A 106 3.79 -15.19 16.47
N GLY A 107 3.84 -16.42 16.01
CA GLY A 107 4.51 -17.51 16.70
C GLY A 107 5.75 -18.00 15.97
N ASN A 108 6.75 -18.42 16.72
CA ASN A 108 7.90 -19.15 16.22
C ASN A 108 7.92 -20.56 16.83
N ARG A 109 7.65 -21.59 16.02
CA ARG A 109 7.55 -22.98 16.45
C ARG A 109 8.88 -23.53 17.00
N LYS A 110 10.02 -23.12 16.42
CA LYS A 110 11.35 -23.57 16.85
C LYS A 110 11.75 -22.98 18.19
N LEU A 111 11.53 -21.67 18.35
CA LEU A 111 11.83 -20.95 19.59
C LEU A 111 10.75 -21.12 20.65
N LYS A 112 9.58 -21.64 20.27
CA LYS A 112 8.40 -21.78 21.12
C LYS A 112 7.97 -20.44 21.74
N THR A 113 8.09 -19.34 20.97
CA THR A 113 7.71 -17.98 21.38
C THR A 113 6.45 -17.53 20.68
N TRP A 114 5.73 -16.60 21.32
CA TRP A 114 4.56 -15.96 20.79
C TRP A 114 4.56 -14.48 21.15
N ASP A 115 4.32 -13.65 20.16
CA ASP A 115 4.00 -12.23 20.33
C ASP A 115 2.52 -12.03 20.06
N ILE A 116 1.84 -11.27 20.91
CA ILE A 116 0.41 -10.98 20.79
C ILE A 116 0.19 -9.47 20.70
N TYR A 117 -0.66 -9.06 19.77
CA TYR A 117 -1.02 -7.66 19.54
C TYR A 117 -2.54 -7.53 19.40
N PRO A 118 -3.16 -6.44 19.93
CA PRO A 118 -4.53 -6.11 19.56
C PRO A 118 -4.63 -5.87 18.06
N LEU A 119 -5.50 -6.61 17.35
CA LEU A 119 -5.65 -6.48 15.91
C LEU A 119 -5.97 -5.03 15.50
N SER A 120 -6.83 -4.36 16.27
CA SER A 120 -7.22 -2.96 16.05
C SER A 120 -6.07 -1.95 16.09
N LYS A 121 -4.90 -2.34 16.60
CA LYS A 121 -3.69 -1.50 16.68
C LYS A 121 -2.67 -1.83 15.59
N THR A 122 -3.02 -2.69 14.66
CA THR A 122 -2.15 -3.10 13.55
C THR A 122 -2.76 -2.68 12.20
N PRO A 123 -1.95 -2.30 11.20
CA PRO A 123 -2.45 -2.00 9.85
C PRO A 123 -3.16 -3.21 9.20
N LEU A 124 -2.90 -4.43 9.67
CA LEU A 124 -3.57 -5.64 9.21
C LEU A 124 -5.09 -5.57 9.42
N ASN A 125 -5.56 -4.81 10.42
CA ASN A 125 -6.99 -4.57 10.66
C ASN A 125 -7.68 -3.92 9.44
N LEU A 126 -6.96 -3.13 8.65
CA LEU A 126 -7.49 -2.49 7.44
C LEU A 126 -7.73 -3.50 6.31
N LEU A 127 -6.84 -4.48 6.18
CA LEU A 127 -7.02 -5.61 5.25
C LEU A 127 -8.17 -6.52 5.67
N LEU A 128 -8.36 -6.69 6.98
CA LEU A 128 -9.34 -7.64 7.54
C LEU A 128 -10.68 -6.98 7.89
N GLY A 129 -10.86 -5.70 7.58
CA GLY A 129 -12.12 -4.98 7.75
C GLY A 129 -13.23 -5.53 6.81
N GLU A 130 -14.48 -5.22 7.13
CA GLU A 130 -15.62 -5.59 6.27
C GLU A 130 -15.54 -4.89 4.91
N LYS A 131 -15.00 -3.68 4.88
CA LYS A 131 -14.80 -2.86 3.69
C LYS A 131 -13.53 -2.02 3.82
N ILE A 132 -13.00 -1.57 2.69
CA ILE A 132 -11.91 -0.58 2.68
C ILE A 132 -12.51 0.78 3.05
N ASP A 133 -11.93 1.45 4.04
CA ASP A 133 -12.31 2.80 4.41
C ASP A 133 -11.57 3.80 3.50
N LEU A 134 -12.30 4.35 2.54
CA LEU A 134 -11.81 5.36 1.58
C LEU A 134 -11.95 6.80 2.09
N SER A 135 -12.23 7.01 3.38
CA SER A 135 -12.26 8.37 3.94
C SER A 135 -10.90 9.05 3.82
N ALA A 136 -10.91 10.37 3.70
CA ALA A 136 -9.69 11.18 3.62
C ALA A 136 -8.77 11.03 4.84
N LYS A 137 -9.31 10.58 5.97
CA LYS A 137 -8.55 10.26 7.18
C LYS A 137 -7.68 9.02 6.99
N MET A 138 -8.17 8.03 6.24
CA MET A 138 -7.51 6.73 6.07
C MET A 138 -6.65 6.66 4.81
N VAL A 139 -7.11 7.26 3.71
CA VAL A 139 -6.41 7.20 2.43
C VAL A 139 -5.19 8.12 2.45
N ARG A 140 -4.03 7.56 2.15
CA ARG A 140 -2.76 8.28 1.95
C ARG A 140 -2.46 8.50 0.48
N ALA A 141 -2.74 7.51 -0.34
CA ALA A 141 -2.58 7.60 -1.79
C ALA A 141 -3.49 6.61 -2.50
N VAL A 142 -3.90 6.96 -3.71
CA VAL A 142 -4.48 6.05 -4.70
C VAL A 142 -3.69 6.26 -5.99
N ARG A 143 -3.25 5.18 -6.63
CA ARG A 143 -2.59 5.20 -7.92
C ARG A 143 -3.26 4.19 -8.83
N GLU A 144 -3.64 4.64 -10.00
CA GLU A 144 -4.30 3.82 -11.02
C GLU A 144 -3.35 3.70 -12.21
N GLU A 145 -2.91 2.48 -12.47
CA GLU A 145 -2.04 2.13 -13.59
C GLU A 145 -2.78 1.12 -14.48
N ALA A 146 -2.26 0.88 -15.67
CA ALA A 146 -2.95 0.03 -16.66
C ALA A 146 -3.13 -1.44 -16.19
N ASP A 147 -2.22 -1.91 -15.35
CA ASP A 147 -2.13 -3.29 -14.88
C ASP A 147 -2.26 -3.44 -13.36
N LEU A 148 -2.31 -2.31 -12.62
CA LEU A 148 -2.36 -2.33 -11.17
C LEU A 148 -3.06 -1.09 -10.62
N THR A 149 -3.95 -1.28 -9.64
CA THR A 149 -4.45 -0.18 -8.80
C THR A 149 -3.92 -0.35 -7.39
N THR A 150 -3.27 0.69 -6.89
CA THR A 150 -2.65 0.71 -5.56
C THR A 150 -3.40 1.66 -4.64
N ILE A 151 -3.78 1.18 -3.46
CA ILE A 151 -4.40 1.98 -2.39
C ILE A 151 -3.51 1.91 -1.16
N VAL A 152 -3.05 3.06 -0.68
CA VAL A 152 -2.26 3.19 0.54
C VAL A 152 -3.13 3.73 1.65
N LEU A 153 -3.24 3.00 2.75
CA LEU A 153 -4.04 3.35 3.91
C LEU A 153 -3.17 3.48 5.17
N GLY A 154 -3.55 4.37 6.06
CA GLY A 154 -2.92 4.53 7.36
C GLY A 154 -3.60 5.64 8.16
N ASP A 155 -3.54 5.53 9.49
CA ASP A 155 -4.00 6.56 10.43
C ASP A 155 -2.96 6.69 11.55
N LYS A 156 -2.31 7.85 11.64
CA LYS A 156 -1.28 8.10 12.65
C LYS A 156 -1.76 7.91 14.09
N ASN A 157 -3.03 8.20 14.35
CA ASN A 157 -3.61 8.05 15.69
C ASN A 157 -3.86 6.59 16.06
N MET A 158 -4.09 5.72 15.06
CA MET A 158 -4.38 4.29 15.28
C MET A 158 -3.13 3.43 15.17
N PHE A 159 -2.26 3.69 14.19
CA PHE A 159 -1.17 2.81 13.79
C PHE A 159 0.22 3.48 13.86
N GLY A 160 0.29 4.73 14.34
CA GLY A 160 1.51 5.53 14.26
C GLY A 160 1.86 5.83 12.80
N ASP A 161 3.14 5.75 12.46
CA ASP A 161 3.62 5.94 11.08
C ASP A 161 3.49 4.68 10.20
N SER A 162 2.93 3.59 10.74
CA SER A 162 2.72 2.35 9.96
C SER A 162 1.58 2.51 8.95
N THR A 163 1.76 1.91 7.78
CA THR A 163 0.78 1.91 6.68
C THR A 163 0.56 0.52 6.12
N ILE A 164 -0.53 0.37 5.38
CA ILE A 164 -0.73 -0.77 4.50
C ILE A 164 -0.94 -0.29 3.06
N THR A 165 -0.20 -0.86 2.14
CA THR A 165 -0.36 -0.68 0.70
C THR A 165 -1.04 -1.92 0.15
N MET A 166 -2.20 -1.77 -0.48
CA MET A 166 -2.94 -2.86 -1.11
C MET A 166 -2.93 -2.67 -2.62
N MET A 167 -2.66 -3.74 -3.35
CA MET A 167 -2.53 -3.75 -4.79
C MET A 167 -3.56 -4.69 -5.40
N PHE A 168 -4.32 -4.17 -6.37
CA PHE A 168 -5.48 -4.83 -6.97
C PHE A 168 -5.34 -4.91 -8.48
N ASP A 169 -5.88 -5.97 -9.05
CA ASP A 169 -6.10 -6.05 -10.49
C ASP A 169 -7.15 -5.01 -10.92
N PRO A 170 -6.86 -4.13 -11.89
CA PRO A 170 -7.79 -3.07 -12.27
C PRO A 170 -9.01 -3.57 -13.08
N LYS A 171 -8.98 -4.81 -13.57
CA LYS A 171 -10.05 -5.40 -14.37
C LYS A 171 -10.99 -6.27 -13.54
N THR A 172 -10.41 -7.10 -12.66
CA THR A 172 -11.19 -8.02 -11.80
C THR A 172 -11.42 -7.45 -10.40
N TYR A 173 -10.68 -6.41 -10.01
CA TYR A 173 -10.68 -5.80 -8.67
C TYR A 173 -10.20 -6.75 -7.56
N ASP A 174 -9.61 -7.88 -7.92
CA ASP A 174 -9.07 -8.84 -6.97
C ASP A 174 -7.79 -8.33 -6.32
N LEU A 175 -7.66 -8.57 -5.02
CA LEU A 175 -6.42 -8.32 -4.30
C LEU A 175 -5.31 -9.24 -4.81
N ARG A 176 -4.16 -8.67 -5.17
CA ARG A 176 -2.97 -9.38 -5.65
C ARG A 176 -1.87 -9.42 -4.60
N GLN A 177 -1.70 -8.31 -3.89
CA GLN A 177 -0.61 -8.12 -2.96
C GLN A 177 -0.98 -7.09 -1.91
N TRP A 178 -0.37 -7.20 -0.75
CA TRP A 178 -0.28 -6.07 0.20
C TRP A 178 1.11 -5.98 0.80
N THR A 179 1.46 -4.78 1.25
CA THR A 179 2.69 -4.48 1.96
C THR A 179 2.35 -3.72 3.23
N ILE A 180 2.83 -4.20 4.37
CA ILE A 180 2.80 -3.46 5.63
C ILE A 180 4.16 -2.80 5.78
N THR A 181 4.16 -1.46 5.87
CA THR A 181 5.31 -0.65 6.24
C THR A 181 5.20 -0.32 7.71
N ASP A 182 6.17 -0.73 8.52
CA ASP A 182 6.18 -0.45 9.95
C ASP A 182 6.61 1.00 10.27
N ALA A 183 6.55 1.40 11.53
CA ALA A 183 6.91 2.75 11.96
C ALA A 183 8.41 3.10 11.73
N GLN A 184 9.25 2.12 11.46
CA GLN A 184 10.67 2.28 11.11
C GLN A 184 10.90 2.29 9.60
N GLY A 185 9.81 2.26 8.79
CA GLY A 185 9.88 2.23 7.33
C GLY A 185 10.29 0.87 6.76
N LYS A 186 10.15 -0.21 7.51
CA LYS A 186 10.49 -1.55 7.05
C LYS A 186 9.28 -2.24 6.47
N ASP A 187 9.45 -2.81 5.29
CA ASP A 187 8.39 -3.44 4.53
C ASP A 187 8.31 -4.95 4.77
N THR A 188 7.08 -5.43 4.91
CA THR A 188 6.73 -6.85 4.78
C THR A 188 5.65 -6.97 3.72
N SER A 189 6.00 -7.59 2.60
CA SER A 189 5.11 -7.75 1.45
C SER A 189 4.60 -9.18 1.35
N VAL A 190 3.32 -9.33 1.02
CA VAL A 190 2.68 -10.62 0.80
C VAL A 190 1.99 -10.61 -0.57
N MET A 191 2.45 -11.46 -1.46
CA MET A 191 1.79 -11.75 -2.74
C MET A 191 0.93 -12.99 -2.58
N ILE A 192 -0.27 -12.98 -3.13
CA ILE A 192 -1.20 -14.12 -3.09
C ILE A 192 -1.50 -14.63 -4.50
N PHE A 193 -1.70 -15.94 -4.59
CA PHE A 193 -2.01 -16.64 -5.85
C PHE A 193 -2.80 -17.90 -5.57
N ASN A 194 -3.34 -18.51 -6.64
CA ASN A 194 -4.25 -19.66 -6.55
C ASN A 194 -5.42 -19.40 -5.57
N VAL A 195 -5.95 -18.18 -5.63
CA VAL A 195 -6.96 -17.69 -4.69
C VAL A 195 -8.33 -18.30 -5.03
N GLN A 196 -8.98 -18.84 -4.02
CA GLN A 196 -10.37 -19.28 -4.05
C GLN A 196 -11.18 -18.40 -3.10
N THR A 197 -12.27 -17.84 -3.58
CA THR A 197 -13.17 -16.98 -2.82
C THR A 197 -14.50 -17.66 -2.52
N GLY A 198 -15.25 -17.16 -1.52
CA GLY A 198 -16.55 -17.73 -1.16
C GLY A 198 -16.48 -19.12 -0.54
N VAL A 199 -15.30 -19.53 -0.06
CA VAL A 199 -15.08 -20.87 0.53
C VAL A 199 -15.64 -20.96 1.94
N SER A 200 -16.12 -22.16 2.31
CA SER A 200 -16.53 -22.44 3.69
C SER A 200 -15.29 -22.74 4.54
N LEU A 201 -15.07 -21.98 5.59
CA LEU A 201 -13.94 -22.12 6.51
C LEU A 201 -14.45 -22.37 7.94
N ASP A 202 -13.98 -23.43 8.58
CA ASP A 202 -14.27 -23.69 10.00
C ASP A 202 -13.58 -22.61 10.87
N ASP A 203 -14.31 -22.06 11.83
CA ASP A 203 -13.78 -21.06 12.76
C ASP A 203 -12.57 -21.56 13.56
N LYS A 204 -12.45 -22.86 13.77
CA LYS A 204 -11.28 -23.48 14.40
C LYS A 204 -9.98 -23.24 13.66
N VAL A 205 -10.04 -22.97 12.35
CA VAL A 205 -8.86 -22.58 11.56
C VAL A 205 -8.19 -21.35 12.14
N PHE A 206 -8.96 -20.43 12.71
CA PHE A 206 -8.51 -19.14 13.24
C PHE A 206 -8.31 -19.14 14.75
N ALA A 207 -8.41 -20.30 15.40
CA ALA A 207 -8.25 -20.40 16.85
C ALA A 207 -6.81 -20.08 17.27
N ILE A 208 -6.67 -19.09 18.14
CA ILE A 208 -5.39 -18.75 18.79
C ILE A 208 -5.20 -19.69 19.99
N PRO A 209 -4.04 -20.35 20.13
CA PRO A 209 -3.75 -21.21 21.27
C PRO A 209 -3.39 -20.34 22.50
N TYR A 210 -4.36 -19.67 23.08
CA TYR A 210 -4.15 -18.70 24.17
C TYR A 210 -3.41 -19.28 25.39
N ASP A 211 -3.57 -20.54 25.67
CA ASP A 211 -2.86 -21.18 26.78
C ASP A 211 -1.34 -21.27 26.50
N GLU A 212 -0.96 -21.59 25.27
CA GLU A 212 0.45 -21.55 24.86
C GLU A 212 0.98 -20.12 24.82
N VAL A 213 0.18 -19.18 24.32
CA VAL A 213 0.56 -17.76 24.22
C VAL A 213 0.83 -17.19 25.61
N ARG A 214 -0.05 -17.45 26.59
CA ARG A 214 0.11 -16.97 27.97
C ARG A 214 1.27 -17.60 28.70
N SER A 215 1.45 -18.91 28.58
CA SER A 215 2.52 -19.62 29.27
C SER A 215 3.93 -19.26 28.78
N ARG A 216 4.05 -18.72 27.56
CA ARG A 216 5.33 -18.44 26.90
C ARG A 216 5.57 -16.96 26.56
N GLY A 217 4.54 -16.11 26.65
CA GLY A 217 4.66 -14.66 26.53
C GLY A 217 5.15 -13.94 27.77
N SER A 218 5.30 -14.66 28.89
CA SER A 218 5.68 -14.11 30.20
C SER A 218 7.19 -14.13 30.48
N SER A 219 8.02 -14.48 29.50
CA SER A 219 9.49 -14.45 29.67
C SER A 219 10.07 -13.21 28.96
N LYS A 220 9.81 -12.05 29.52
CA LYS A 220 10.59 -10.82 29.34
C LYS A 220 11.00 -10.29 30.67
#